data_4f3ad5cdb1a07c0db4eda19745f5069f
#
_entry.id   4f3ad5cdb1a07c0db4eda19745f5069f
#
_cell.length_a   1.000
_cell.length_b   1.000
_cell.length_c   1.000
_cell.angle_alpha   90.00
_cell.angle_beta   90.00
_cell.angle_gamma   90.00
#
_symmetry.space_group_name_H-M   'P 1'
#
loop_
_entity.id
_entity.type
_entity.pdbx_description
1 polymer ?
#
loop_
_entity_poly.entity_id
_entity_poly.type
_entity_poly.pdbx_seq_one_letter_code
_entity_poly.pdbx_strand_id
1 'polypeptide(L)'
;MMASGTPEIERDWLKFDILTAGTVLWKCATNKERTISYRKNGEKWTKITSTTSGVSISVAKDDVLEFKGNNADYGGTRKTSGQGSYFAGTATFNASGNISTMLNNSETLPATLALAHLFHSAKVVSAQDLILPYMTLTSSCYYAMFYGCTNLTTAPELPATTLADYCYQYMFRGCTNLVSVSNKLPATTLKNYCYSGMFYGCSKLVEAPYLPATGLVSNCYGSMFYNCSKLQYIHTNFSTTPSDTYTKTWVTGVAAKGVFDKNGKTWNVTGVNGVPTGWLEYSGLAFIITTAGTITWKLSNASGTAKTVSYSTDGSTWTSITSATTAVSISFSAGDVVLWKGEETQYATSSSYYSSFGGTAYFDAVGNIMSLLNNASSITNQYAFCSLFRASRICSASHLRLPTSTYSYCYNSMFRDCISLTTAPELPATNLASSCYYSMFMGCTSLTTAPELPSRIMVKNCYQFMFMYCSSLTTAPELPAKTLAQSCYDYMFRGCTSLTTAPELPAKTLAQSCYQYMFQDCTSLTTAPELPATNLASSCYSNMFNGCTSLTTAPELPATTLASYCYEVMFYGCTSLNKVTCLATSYNRYMVNYWLYNVASTGTFIKNVSMTSWPSGASGIPEGWDVVDYEEE
;
A
#
# COMPACT_ATOMS: atom_id res chain seq x y z
N MET A 1 30.70 30.20 -27.81
CA MET A 1 30.08 28.87 -27.88
C MET A 1 29.53 28.57 -26.48
N MET A 2 28.28 28.90 -26.26
CA MET A 2 27.57 28.53 -25.00
C MET A 2 26.99 27.12 -25.21
N ALA A 3 27.41 26.19 -24.40
CA ALA A 3 26.82 24.85 -24.36
C ALA A 3 25.40 24.97 -23.80
N SER A 4 24.41 24.75 -24.64
CA SER A 4 23.02 24.58 -24.25
C SER A 4 22.87 23.28 -23.46
N GLY A 5 22.97 23.38 -22.13
CA GLY A 5 22.53 22.31 -21.25
C GLY A 5 21.01 22.30 -21.23
N THR A 6 20.39 21.36 -21.95
CA THR A 6 19.01 20.99 -21.66
C THR A 6 18.89 20.63 -20.17
N PRO A 7 17.90 21.15 -19.42
CA PRO A 7 17.68 20.74 -18.04
C PRO A 7 17.54 19.21 -18.01
N GLU A 8 18.31 18.56 -17.14
CA GLU A 8 18.11 17.14 -16.84
C GLU A 8 16.69 17.02 -16.27
N ILE A 9 15.75 16.41 -17.03
CA ILE A 9 14.40 16.12 -16.55
C ILE A 9 14.59 15.40 -15.21
N GLU A 10 13.94 15.85 -14.17
CA GLU A 10 13.93 15.16 -12.87
C GLU A 10 13.48 13.71 -13.09
N ARG A 11 14.44 12.80 -13.07
CA ARG A 11 14.23 11.37 -13.28
C ARG A 11 14.18 10.69 -11.92
N ASP A 12 13.27 9.76 -11.75
CA ASP A 12 13.19 8.91 -10.56
C ASP A 12 14.34 7.87 -10.59
N TRP A 13 15.56 8.33 -10.23
CA TRP A 13 16.77 7.49 -10.20
C TRP A 13 16.68 6.38 -9.16
N LEU A 14 17.37 5.24 -9.36
CA LEU A 14 17.62 4.30 -8.28
C LEU A 14 18.26 5.06 -7.11
N LYS A 15 17.66 4.99 -5.94
CA LYS A 15 17.98 5.83 -4.79
C LYS A 15 18.18 5.00 -3.53
N PHE A 16 19.17 5.35 -2.71
CA PHE A 16 19.38 4.80 -1.38
C PHE A 16 19.28 5.92 -0.34
N ASP A 17 18.30 5.83 0.54
CA ASP A 17 18.18 6.69 1.72
C ASP A 17 18.92 6.02 2.88
N ILE A 18 20.01 6.63 3.35
CA ILE A 18 20.96 6.02 4.29
C ILE A 18 20.42 6.12 5.73
N LEU A 19 20.23 4.97 6.38
CA LEU A 19 19.69 4.87 7.74
C LEU A 19 20.80 4.85 8.81
N THR A 20 21.98 4.30 8.47
CA THR A 20 23.14 4.28 9.37
C THR A 20 24.40 4.65 8.62
N ALA A 21 25.28 5.41 9.28
CA ALA A 21 26.61 5.72 8.75
C ALA A 21 27.42 4.45 8.45
N GLY A 22 28.27 4.52 7.42
CA GLY A 22 29.09 3.38 7.02
C GLY A 22 29.61 3.52 5.59
N THR A 23 29.64 2.40 4.88
CA THR A 23 30.04 2.35 3.46
C THR A 23 28.99 1.68 2.61
N VAL A 24 28.79 2.19 1.39
CA VAL A 24 28.16 1.49 0.27
C VAL A 24 29.28 1.08 -0.68
N LEU A 25 29.36 -0.20 -1.02
CA LEU A 25 30.38 -0.74 -1.93
C LEU A 25 29.77 -1.07 -3.28
N TRP A 26 30.42 -0.67 -4.36
CA TRP A 26 30.17 -1.21 -5.69
C TRP A 26 31.19 -2.29 -6.01
N LYS A 27 30.79 -3.56 -6.03
CA LYS A 27 31.68 -4.72 -6.02
C LYS A 27 31.34 -5.72 -7.12
N CYS A 28 32.32 -6.48 -7.62
CA CYS A 28 32.10 -7.66 -8.46
C CYS A 28 32.73 -8.91 -7.84
N ALA A 29 32.14 -10.07 -8.10
CA ALA A 29 32.68 -11.34 -7.56
C ALA A 29 33.77 -11.97 -8.43
N THR A 30 33.81 -11.64 -9.71
CA THR A 30 34.81 -12.09 -10.70
C THR A 30 35.06 -10.94 -11.69
N ASN A 31 36.00 -11.11 -12.62
CA ASN A 31 36.46 -10.09 -13.59
C ASN A 31 35.39 -9.52 -14.55
N LYS A 32 34.12 -9.52 -14.16
CA LYS A 32 33.03 -8.83 -14.87
C LYS A 32 32.76 -7.48 -14.24
N GLU A 33 33.71 -6.58 -14.41
CA GLU A 33 33.57 -5.19 -13.95
C GLU A 33 32.43 -4.46 -14.71
N ARG A 34 31.69 -3.61 -13.99
CA ARG A 34 30.65 -2.75 -14.52
C ARG A 34 30.82 -1.33 -14.02
N THR A 35 30.70 -0.36 -14.91
CA THR A 35 30.78 1.05 -14.58
C THR A 35 29.36 1.59 -14.36
N ILE A 36 29.18 2.31 -13.26
CA ILE A 36 27.96 3.07 -12.94
C ILE A 36 28.35 4.50 -12.58
N SER A 37 27.37 5.38 -12.53
CA SER A 37 27.55 6.72 -11.96
C SER A 37 26.69 6.82 -10.70
N TYR A 38 27.22 7.50 -9.69
CA TYR A 38 26.46 7.88 -8.50
C TYR A 38 26.60 9.38 -8.24
N ARG A 39 25.64 9.94 -7.53
CA ARG A 39 25.77 11.24 -6.86
C ARG A 39 25.27 11.12 -5.42
N LYS A 40 25.84 11.96 -4.54
CA LYS A 40 25.49 12.02 -3.12
C LYS A 40 24.86 13.40 -2.85
N ASN A 41 23.69 13.43 -2.21
CA ASN A 41 22.99 14.63 -1.80
C ASN A 41 22.80 15.67 -2.94
N GLY A 42 22.52 15.20 -4.16
CA GLY A 42 22.36 16.07 -5.33
C GLY A 42 23.66 16.63 -5.95
N GLU A 43 24.83 16.22 -5.45
CA GLU A 43 26.13 16.64 -5.99
C GLU A 43 26.37 16.17 -7.44
N LYS A 44 27.54 16.49 -8.00
CA LYS A 44 27.90 16.06 -9.36
C LYS A 44 28.04 14.54 -9.47
N TRP A 45 27.64 13.99 -10.61
CA TRP A 45 27.78 12.58 -10.93
C TRP A 45 29.23 12.12 -10.97
N THR A 46 29.56 11.08 -10.22
CA THR A 46 30.87 10.43 -10.16
C THR A 46 30.77 9.02 -10.75
N LYS A 47 31.66 8.68 -11.68
CA LYS A 47 31.76 7.33 -12.25
C LYS A 47 32.60 6.43 -11.37
N ILE A 48 32.13 5.20 -11.16
CA ILE A 48 32.87 4.14 -10.47
C ILE A 48 32.72 2.82 -11.23
N THR A 49 33.80 2.05 -11.26
CA THR A 49 33.83 0.70 -11.87
C THR A 49 34.00 -0.33 -10.75
N SER A 50 33.17 -1.36 -10.74
CA SER A 50 33.21 -2.41 -9.72
C SER A 50 34.57 -3.14 -9.74
N THR A 51 35.05 -3.52 -8.55
CA THR A 51 36.25 -4.32 -8.38
C THR A 51 35.96 -5.50 -7.45
N THR A 52 36.84 -6.48 -7.37
CA THR A 52 36.68 -7.63 -6.46
C THR A 52 36.81 -7.22 -4.98
N SER A 53 37.58 -6.19 -4.67
CA SER A 53 37.64 -5.59 -3.31
C SER A 53 36.43 -4.67 -3.02
N GLY A 54 35.82 -4.11 -4.07
CA GLY A 54 34.74 -3.11 -4.00
C GLY A 54 35.27 -1.67 -3.98
N VAL A 55 34.58 -0.79 -4.72
CA VAL A 55 34.80 0.66 -4.65
C VAL A 55 33.88 1.21 -3.55
N SER A 56 34.47 1.87 -2.55
CA SER A 56 33.78 2.34 -1.36
C SER A 56 33.25 3.77 -1.53
N ILE A 57 31.99 3.96 -1.16
CA ILE A 57 31.35 5.28 -0.99
C ILE A 57 31.08 5.43 0.50
N SER A 58 31.76 6.38 1.16
CA SER A 58 31.53 6.69 2.58
C SER A 58 30.25 7.51 2.73
N VAL A 59 29.39 7.12 3.66
CA VAL A 59 28.09 7.75 3.89
C VAL A 59 27.84 8.00 5.39
N ALA A 60 27.18 9.11 5.70
CA ALA A 60 26.60 9.42 6.99
C ALA A 60 25.12 9.00 7.02
N LYS A 61 24.53 8.96 8.21
CA LYS A 61 23.08 8.84 8.35
C LYS A 61 22.42 10.04 7.67
N ASP A 62 21.25 9.80 7.02
CA ASP A 62 20.45 10.78 6.27
C ASP A 62 21.09 11.26 4.95
N ASP A 63 22.26 10.72 4.54
CA ASP A 63 22.75 10.90 3.17
C ASP A 63 21.81 10.20 2.17
N VAL A 64 21.73 10.77 0.97
CA VAL A 64 21.01 10.22 -0.17
C VAL A 64 22.00 9.88 -1.29
N LEU A 65 22.00 8.63 -1.74
CA LEU A 65 22.73 8.21 -2.92
C LEU A 65 21.77 7.95 -4.08
N GLU A 66 22.08 8.48 -5.25
CA GLU A 66 21.37 8.18 -6.48
C GLU A 66 22.31 7.50 -7.47
N PHE A 67 21.77 6.59 -8.28
CA PHE A 67 22.56 5.76 -9.19
C PHE A 67 22.00 5.74 -10.60
N LYS A 68 22.88 5.69 -11.59
CA LYS A 68 22.56 5.42 -12.99
C LYS A 68 23.64 4.57 -13.65
N GLY A 69 23.25 3.80 -14.66
CA GLY A 69 24.14 2.94 -15.42
C GLY A 69 23.72 2.82 -16.87
N ASN A 70 24.57 2.22 -17.68
CA ASN A 70 24.30 1.95 -19.09
C ASN A 70 24.71 0.53 -19.52
N ASN A 71 24.83 -0.38 -18.56
CA ASN A 71 25.18 -1.76 -18.86
C ASN A 71 23.91 -2.54 -19.25
N ALA A 72 24.04 -3.49 -20.18
CA ALA A 72 22.95 -4.38 -20.55
C ALA A 72 22.66 -5.46 -19.47
N ASP A 73 23.69 -5.81 -18.68
CA ASP A 73 23.57 -6.76 -17.55
C ASP A 73 24.51 -6.38 -16.40
N TYR A 74 24.11 -6.75 -15.18
CA TYR A 74 24.91 -6.68 -13.97
C TYR A 74 25.21 -8.08 -13.40
N GLY A 75 24.46 -9.10 -13.83
CA GLY A 75 24.66 -10.49 -13.44
C GLY A 75 25.87 -11.11 -14.14
N GLY A 76 26.42 -12.13 -13.52
CA GLY A 76 27.49 -12.94 -14.10
C GLY A 76 26.96 -14.20 -14.78
N THR A 77 27.10 -15.35 -14.10
CA THR A 77 26.51 -16.61 -14.51
C THR A 77 25.57 -17.13 -13.43
N ARG A 78 24.55 -17.91 -13.82
CA ARG A 78 23.58 -18.49 -12.88
C ARG A 78 24.18 -19.55 -11.95
N LYS A 79 25.35 -20.10 -12.25
CA LYS A 79 25.90 -21.30 -11.59
C LYS A 79 26.61 -21.03 -10.25
N THR A 80 26.98 -19.79 -9.96
CA THR A 80 27.69 -19.45 -8.72
C THR A 80 27.10 -18.17 -8.12
N SER A 81 26.72 -18.20 -6.85
CA SER A 81 26.30 -17.02 -6.11
C SER A 81 27.41 -15.95 -6.18
N GLY A 82 27.04 -14.73 -6.55
CA GLY A 82 27.95 -13.60 -6.53
C GLY A 82 28.82 -13.40 -7.78
N GLN A 83 28.44 -13.93 -8.94
CA GLN A 83 29.15 -13.68 -10.20
C GLN A 83 28.50 -12.52 -10.98
N GLY A 84 28.75 -11.32 -10.59
CA GLY A 84 28.27 -10.11 -11.22
C GLY A 84 28.71 -8.89 -10.47
N SER A 85 28.24 -7.72 -10.86
CA SER A 85 28.44 -6.49 -10.11
C SER A 85 27.22 -6.23 -9.22
N TYR A 86 27.46 -5.92 -7.94
CA TYR A 86 26.43 -5.81 -6.91
C TYR A 86 26.79 -4.77 -5.85
N PHE A 87 25.74 -4.26 -5.18
CA PHE A 87 25.89 -3.41 -4.01
C PHE A 87 26.16 -4.22 -2.75
N ALA A 88 27.09 -3.76 -1.92
CA ALA A 88 27.46 -4.34 -0.63
C ALA A 88 27.80 -3.21 0.36
N GLY A 89 28.39 -3.53 1.50
CA GLY A 89 28.89 -2.54 2.46
C GLY A 89 28.34 -2.72 3.86
N THR A 90 28.57 -1.71 4.72
CA THR A 90 28.19 -1.73 6.14
C THR A 90 27.00 -0.83 6.45
N ALA A 91 26.76 0.21 5.66
CA ALA A 91 25.62 1.11 5.83
C ALA A 91 24.29 0.39 5.58
N THR A 92 23.29 0.65 6.42
CA THR A 92 21.90 0.22 6.17
C THR A 92 21.17 1.32 5.42
N PHE A 93 20.28 0.93 4.50
CA PHE A 93 19.54 1.90 3.66
C PHE A 93 18.20 1.35 3.20
N ASN A 94 17.30 2.26 2.84
CA ASN A 94 16.11 1.95 2.05
C ASN A 94 16.43 2.15 0.57
N ALA A 95 15.95 1.23 -0.27
CA ALA A 95 16.09 1.32 -1.72
C ALA A 95 14.75 1.78 -2.33
N SER A 96 14.80 2.81 -3.17
CA SER A 96 13.64 3.42 -3.82
C SER A 96 13.97 3.86 -5.26
N GLY A 97 12.97 4.45 -5.95
CA GLY A 97 13.15 4.91 -7.32
C GLY A 97 13.17 3.81 -8.37
N ASN A 98 13.42 4.16 -9.62
CA ASN A 98 13.25 3.26 -10.75
C ASN A 98 14.55 2.52 -11.13
N ILE A 99 14.51 1.18 -11.03
CA ILE A 99 15.67 0.32 -11.33
C ILE A 99 16.12 0.38 -12.82
N SER A 100 15.22 0.77 -13.74
CA SER A 100 15.57 0.90 -15.17
C SER A 100 16.68 1.92 -15.43
N THR A 101 16.89 2.86 -14.51
CA THR A 101 17.98 3.84 -14.57
C THR A 101 19.36 3.19 -14.55
N MET A 102 19.49 1.99 -13.99
CA MET A 102 20.71 1.19 -14.08
C MET A 102 20.93 0.63 -15.50
N LEU A 103 19.87 0.44 -16.29
CA LEU A 103 19.87 -0.12 -17.64
C LEU A 103 19.65 0.96 -18.72
N ASN A 104 20.14 2.16 -18.47
CA ASN A 104 20.00 3.34 -19.36
C ASN A 104 18.53 3.70 -19.67
N ASN A 105 17.62 3.53 -18.70
CA ASN A 105 16.16 3.73 -18.85
C ASN A 105 15.55 2.89 -19.98
N SER A 106 16.08 1.70 -20.21
CA SER A 106 15.51 0.80 -21.22
C SER A 106 14.06 0.48 -20.89
N GLU A 107 13.16 0.57 -21.86
CA GLU A 107 11.75 0.21 -21.72
C GLU A 107 11.54 -1.32 -21.60
N THR A 108 12.52 -2.09 -22.03
CA THR A 108 12.54 -3.56 -21.93
C THR A 108 13.83 -4.06 -21.32
N LEU A 109 13.82 -5.25 -20.74
CA LEU A 109 15.05 -5.87 -20.22
C LEU A 109 16.00 -6.21 -21.39
N PRO A 110 17.20 -5.61 -21.44
CA PRO A 110 18.08 -5.71 -22.62
C PRO A 110 18.80 -7.07 -22.72
N ALA A 111 18.89 -7.85 -21.63
CA ALA A 111 19.64 -9.10 -21.60
C ALA A 111 19.09 -10.11 -20.58
N THR A 112 19.51 -11.36 -20.71
CA THR A 112 19.42 -12.36 -19.61
C THR A 112 20.32 -11.92 -18.45
N LEU A 113 19.94 -12.25 -17.19
CA LEU A 113 20.68 -11.88 -15.99
C LEU A 113 20.82 -10.35 -15.78
N ALA A 114 19.97 -9.52 -16.42
CA ALA A 114 20.14 -8.05 -16.45
C ALA A 114 20.39 -7.44 -15.07
N LEU A 115 19.62 -7.83 -14.04
CA LEU A 115 19.70 -7.32 -12.67
C LEU A 115 19.93 -8.43 -11.64
N ALA A 116 20.42 -9.59 -12.10
CA ALA A 116 20.72 -10.72 -11.22
C ALA A 116 21.79 -10.33 -10.17
N HIS A 117 21.56 -10.76 -8.94
CA HIS A 117 22.44 -10.51 -7.79
C HIS A 117 22.67 -9.03 -7.39
N LEU A 118 22.01 -8.05 -7.97
CA LEU A 118 22.34 -6.63 -7.81
C LEU A 118 22.45 -6.16 -6.34
N PHE A 119 21.61 -6.70 -5.44
CA PHE A 119 21.63 -6.42 -3.99
C PHE A 119 22.09 -7.61 -3.14
N HIS A 120 22.81 -8.59 -3.71
CA HIS A 120 23.25 -9.78 -3.00
C HIS A 120 23.95 -9.45 -1.66
N SER A 121 23.37 -9.90 -0.54
CA SER A 121 23.86 -9.66 0.82
C SER A 121 24.00 -8.17 1.21
N ALA A 122 23.38 -7.26 0.47
CA ALA A 122 23.34 -5.84 0.82
C ALA A 122 22.52 -5.60 2.11
N LYS A 123 22.80 -4.48 2.77
CA LYS A 123 22.13 -4.09 4.03
C LYS A 123 20.85 -3.28 3.77
N VAL A 124 20.10 -3.65 2.73
CA VAL A 124 18.78 -3.06 2.43
C VAL A 124 17.83 -3.39 3.57
N VAL A 125 17.10 -2.38 4.06
CA VAL A 125 16.06 -2.53 5.12
C VAL A 125 14.67 -2.56 4.53
N SER A 126 14.36 -1.66 3.60
CA SER A 126 13.13 -1.66 2.83
C SER A 126 13.43 -1.48 1.34
N ALA A 127 12.67 -2.17 0.50
CA ALA A 127 12.63 -1.96 -0.95
C ALA A 127 11.19 -1.71 -1.43
N GLN A 128 10.29 -1.31 -0.53
CA GLN A 128 8.87 -1.09 -0.83
C GLN A 128 8.67 -0.09 -1.97
N ASP A 129 9.46 0.99 -1.99
CA ASP A 129 9.36 2.07 -2.96
C ASP A 129 10.31 1.89 -4.17
N LEU A 130 10.92 0.69 -4.29
CA LEU A 130 11.75 0.35 -5.45
C LEU A 130 10.86 -0.11 -6.61
N ILE A 131 10.88 0.62 -7.70
CA ILE A 131 10.09 0.35 -8.90
C ILE A 131 10.83 -0.65 -9.79
N LEU A 132 10.20 -1.81 -10.04
CA LEU A 132 10.61 -2.83 -11.02
C LEU A 132 9.67 -2.75 -12.23
N PRO A 133 9.91 -1.92 -13.24
CA PRO A 133 8.89 -1.48 -14.20
C PRO A 133 8.53 -2.54 -15.26
N TYR A 134 9.25 -3.65 -15.33
CA TYR A 134 9.16 -4.58 -16.46
C TYR A 134 8.02 -5.59 -16.31
N MET A 135 7.01 -5.49 -17.18
CA MET A 135 5.88 -6.42 -17.26
C MET A 135 6.22 -7.74 -17.96
N THR A 136 7.24 -7.73 -18.82
CA THR A 136 7.75 -8.91 -19.55
C THR A 136 9.21 -9.14 -19.16
N LEU A 137 9.49 -10.35 -18.67
CA LEU A 137 10.81 -10.70 -18.14
C LEU A 137 11.64 -11.50 -19.13
N THR A 138 12.97 -11.37 -19.02
CA THR A 138 13.94 -12.23 -19.69
C THR A 138 14.45 -13.31 -18.73
N SER A 139 15.11 -14.36 -19.27
CA SER A 139 15.61 -15.46 -18.44
C SER A 139 16.56 -14.97 -17.35
N SER A 140 16.32 -15.38 -16.10
CA SER A 140 17.18 -15.10 -14.95
C SER A 140 17.38 -13.60 -14.64
N CYS A 141 16.54 -12.69 -15.15
CA CYS A 141 16.77 -11.23 -15.05
C CYS A 141 16.87 -10.72 -13.59
N TYR A 142 16.08 -11.28 -12.67
CA TYR A 142 16.09 -10.97 -11.24
C TYR A 142 16.60 -12.14 -10.38
N TYR A 143 17.34 -13.10 -10.99
CA TYR A 143 17.91 -14.25 -10.27
C TYR A 143 18.70 -13.79 -9.05
N ALA A 144 18.31 -14.29 -7.85
CA ALA A 144 19.00 -14.02 -6.58
C ALA A 144 19.24 -12.51 -6.28
N MET A 145 18.39 -11.60 -6.78
CA MET A 145 18.61 -10.15 -6.70
C MET A 145 18.80 -9.65 -5.27
N PHE A 146 18.01 -10.13 -4.31
CA PHE A 146 18.10 -9.79 -2.88
C PHE A 146 18.58 -10.97 -2.02
N TYR A 147 19.27 -11.97 -2.62
CA TYR A 147 19.76 -13.13 -1.89
C TYR A 147 20.59 -12.73 -0.67
N GLY A 148 20.23 -13.22 0.53
CA GLY A 148 20.98 -12.97 1.76
C GLY A 148 20.85 -11.55 2.33
N CYS A 149 19.90 -10.74 1.87
CA CYS A 149 19.60 -9.43 2.47
C CYS A 149 18.88 -9.62 3.81
N THR A 150 19.64 -9.98 4.85
CA THR A 150 19.12 -10.33 6.17
C THR A 150 18.42 -9.17 6.90
N ASN A 151 18.65 -7.92 6.49
CA ASN A 151 18.00 -6.73 7.03
C ASN A 151 16.66 -6.41 6.35
N LEU A 152 16.38 -6.98 5.16
CA LEU A 152 15.21 -6.66 4.37
C LEU A 152 13.92 -7.08 5.10
N THR A 153 13.07 -6.11 5.36
CA THR A 153 11.75 -6.29 6.02
C THR A 153 10.59 -6.25 5.03
N THR A 154 10.71 -5.44 3.97
CA THR A 154 9.64 -5.21 2.99
C THR A 154 10.19 -5.34 1.57
N ALA A 155 9.60 -6.23 0.77
CA ALA A 155 9.95 -6.46 -0.63
C ALA A 155 9.34 -5.37 -1.56
N PRO A 156 9.92 -5.17 -2.76
CA PRO A 156 9.29 -4.35 -3.80
C PRO A 156 8.09 -5.08 -4.41
N GLU A 157 7.21 -4.32 -5.09
CA GLU A 157 6.17 -4.88 -5.95
C GLU A 157 6.78 -5.64 -7.14
N LEU A 158 6.14 -6.75 -7.53
CA LEU A 158 6.56 -7.62 -8.64
C LEU A 158 5.49 -7.61 -9.73
N PRO A 159 5.43 -6.60 -10.60
CA PRO A 159 4.31 -6.36 -11.51
C PRO A 159 4.28 -7.29 -12.73
N ALA A 160 5.32 -8.08 -12.98
CA ALA A 160 5.47 -8.84 -14.22
C ALA A 160 4.39 -9.90 -14.41
N THR A 161 3.67 -9.83 -15.53
CA THR A 161 2.65 -10.79 -15.96
C THR A 161 3.18 -11.82 -16.94
N THR A 162 4.27 -11.51 -17.66
CA THR A 162 4.93 -12.41 -18.61
C THR A 162 6.30 -12.84 -18.07
N LEU A 163 6.40 -14.09 -17.66
CA LEU A 163 7.61 -14.66 -17.06
C LEU A 163 8.54 -15.31 -18.07
N ALA A 164 9.79 -15.51 -17.67
CA ALA A 164 10.77 -16.34 -18.35
C ALA A 164 11.37 -17.37 -17.38
N ASP A 165 12.11 -18.36 -17.90
CA ASP A 165 12.77 -19.37 -17.07
C ASP A 165 13.71 -18.72 -16.06
N TYR A 166 13.63 -19.17 -14.81
CA TYR A 166 14.48 -18.74 -13.68
C TYR A 166 14.40 -17.25 -13.32
N CYS A 167 13.43 -16.47 -13.83
CA CYS A 167 13.41 -15.00 -13.74
C CYS A 167 13.45 -14.47 -12.30
N TYR A 168 12.75 -15.10 -11.35
CA TYR A 168 12.74 -14.76 -9.91
C TYR A 168 13.34 -15.86 -9.02
N GLN A 169 14.07 -16.82 -9.61
CA GLN A 169 14.66 -17.91 -8.80
C GLN A 169 15.57 -17.33 -7.71
N TYR A 170 15.36 -17.77 -6.45
CA TYR A 170 16.12 -17.36 -5.27
C TYR A 170 16.09 -15.85 -4.95
N MET A 171 15.17 -15.07 -5.50
CA MET A 171 15.18 -13.61 -5.40
C MET A 171 15.32 -13.09 -3.96
N PHE A 172 14.60 -13.67 -3.00
CA PHE A 172 14.64 -13.30 -1.59
C PHE A 172 15.20 -14.41 -0.69
N ARG A 173 15.93 -15.38 -1.25
CA ARG A 173 16.48 -16.49 -0.45
C ARG A 173 17.35 -15.97 0.69
N GLY A 174 17.06 -16.38 1.93
CA GLY A 174 17.82 -16.00 3.11
C GLY A 174 17.53 -14.58 3.63
N CYS A 175 16.48 -13.92 3.17
CA CYS A 175 15.99 -12.66 3.76
C CYS A 175 15.23 -12.97 5.06
N THR A 176 15.97 -13.27 6.12
CA THR A 176 15.41 -13.80 7.38
C THR A 176 14.50 -12.84 8.13
N ASN A 177 14.59 -11.53 7.86
CA ASN A 177 13.72 -10.48 8.44
C ASN A 177 12.55 -10.09 7.55
N LEU A 178 12.38 -10.70 6.38
CA LEU A 178 11.29 -10.36 5.46
C LEU A 178 9.94 -10.74 6.07
N VAL A 179 9.09 -9.75 6.28
CA VAL A 179 7.73 -9.90 6.85
C VAL A 179 6.64 -9.50 5.87
N SER A 180 6.93 -8.57 4.95
CA SER A 180 5.96 -8.05 3.98
C SER A 180 6.44 -8.26 2.55
N VAL A 181 5.56 -8.83 1.75
CA VAL A 181 5.73 -9.04 0.30
C VAL A 181 4.43 -8.60 -0.40
N SER A 182 4.48 -8.44 -1.73
CA SER A 182 3.26 -8.20 -2.52
C SER A 182 2.17 -9.24 -2.21
N ASN A 183 0.92 -8.80 -2.12
CA ASN A 183 -0.21 -9.68 -1.80
C ASN A 183 -0.41 -10.79 -2.85
N LYS A 184 0.06 -10.58 -4.08
CA LYS A 184 -0.06 -11.55 -5.18
C LYS A 184 1.15 -11.51 -6.11
N LEU A 185 1.44 -12.64 -6.74
CA LEU A 185 2.30 -12.74 -7.92
C LEU A 185 1.40 -12.72 -9.16
N PRO A 186 1.40 -11.65 -9.99
CA PRO A 186 0.33 -11.42 -10.96
C PRO A 186 0.31 -12.40 -12.16
N ALA A 187 1.41 -13.12 -12.42
CA ALA A 187 1.53 -14.00 -13.55
C ALA A 187 0.64 -15.25 -13.41
N THR A 188 -0.25 -15.48 -14.38
CA THR A 188 -1.13 -16.66 -14.47
C THR A 188 -0.54 -17.80 -15.27
N THR A 189 0.52 -17.54 -16.06
CA THR A 189 1.27 -18.53 -16.84
C THR A 189 2.70 -18.61 -16.34
N LEU A 190 3.12 -19.79 -15.90
CA LEU A 190 4.43 -20.03 -15.31
C LEU A 190 5.47 -20.46 -16.36
N LYS A 191 6.74 -20.33 -15.98
CA LYS A 191 7.91 -20.85 -16.70
C LYS A 191 8.76 -21.72 -15.77
N ASN A 192 9.68 -22.50 -16.33
CA ASN A 192 10.49 -23.42 -15.56
C ASN A 192 11.33 -22.65 -14.51
N TYR A 193 11.30 -23.14 -13.27
CA TYR A 193 12.05 -22.56 -12.15
C TYR A 193 11.75 -21.08 -11.86
N CYS A 194 10.69 -20.47 -12.41
CA CYS A 194 10.46 -19.01 -12.34
C CYS A 194 10.43 -18.47 -10.90
N TYR A 195 9.86 -19.21 -9.95
CA TYR A 195 9.77 -18.86 -8.53
C TYR A 195 10.49 -19.87 -7.61
N SER A 196 11.33 -20.74 -8.16
CA SER A 196 12.02 -21.77 -7.38
C SER A 196 12.88 -21.15 -6.28
N GLY A 197 12.70 -21.59 -5.02
CA GLY A 197 13.42 -21.12 -3.85
C GLY A 197 13.29 -19.63 -3.56
N MET A 198 12.28 -18.95 -4.12
CA MET A 198 12.14 -17.48 -4.06
C MET A 198 12.20 -16.94 -2.63
N PHE A 199 11.49 -17.58 -1.70
CA PHE A 199 11.44 -17.19 -0.28
C PHE A 199 12.16 -18.20 0.64
N TYR A 200 13.03 -19.04 0.11
CA TYR A 200 13.77 -20.03 0.89
C TYR A 200 14.45 -19.39 2.12
N GLY A 201 14.10 -19.82 3.34
CA GLY A 201 14.69 -19.31 4.58
C GLY A 201 14.20 -17.93 5.02
N CYS A 202 13.10 -17.40 4.48
CA CYS A 202 12.45 -16.19 4.98
C CYS A 202 11.67 -16.52 6.26
N SER A 203 12.38 -16.66 7.38
CA SER A 203 11.86 -17.24 8.63
C SER A 203 10.82 -16.37 9.35
N LYS A 204 10.69 -15.09 9.00
CA LYS A 204 9.67 -14.18 9.55
C LYS A 204 8.44 -14.01 8.65
N LEU A 205 8.43 -14.55 7.44
CA LEU A 205 7.28 -14.47 6.54
C LEU A 205 6.11 -15.28 7.12
N VAL A 206 4.96 -14.62 7.35
CA VAL A 206 3.74 -15.24 7.93
C VAL A 206 2.74 -15.66 6.86
N GLU A 207 2.61 -14.86 5.80
CA GLU A 207 1.64 -15.03 4.73
C GLU A 207 2.36 -15.11 3.38
N ALA A 208 2.00 -16.12 2.55
CA ALA A 208 2.52 -16.22 1.19
C ALA A 208 1.75 -15.28 0.25
N PRO A 209 2.38 -14.72 -0.79
CA PRO A 209 1.63 -14.04 -1.84
C PRO A 209 0.64 -15.01 -2.51
N TYR A 210 -0.49 -14.51 -2.98
CA TYR A 210 -1.43 -15.31 -3.78
C TYR A 210 -0.76 -15.83 -5.05
N LEU A 211 -0.94 -17.12 -5.34
CA LEU A 211 -0.41 -17.83 -6.50
C LEU A 211 -1.52 -18.09 -7.53
N PRO A 212 -1.78 -17.19 -8.49
CA PRO A 212 -2.95 -17.20 -9.36
C PRO A 212 -2.87 -18.21 -10.51
N ALA A 213 -1.69 -18.76 -10.79
CA ALA A 213 -1.50 -19.67 -11.91
C ALA A 213 -2.36 -20.93 -11.80
N THR A 214 -2.98 -21.37 -12.90
CA THR A 214 -3.83 -22.56 -12.94
C THR A 214 -3.06 -23.84 -13.31
N GLY A 215 -1.96 -23.71 -14.04
CA GLY A 215 -1.08 -24.80 -14.45
C GLY A 215 0.30 -24.71 -13.80
N LEU A 216 0.91 -25.84 -13.53
CA LEU A 216 2.28 -25.96 -13.00
C LEU A 216 3.24 -26.46 -14.09
N VAL A 217 4.48 -25.95 -14.07
CA VAL A 217 5.58 -26.38 -14.95
C VAL A 217 6.80 -26.75 -14.11
N SER A 218 7.85 -27.30 -14.75
CA SER A 218 9.01 -27.87 -14.06
C SER A 218 9.59 -26.93 -12.99
N ASN A 219 9.60 -27.41 -11.74
CA ASN A 219 10.15 -26.73 -10.56
C ASN A 219 9.71 -25.26 -10.40
N CYS A 220 8.55 -24.87 -10.94
CA CYS A 220 8.07 -23.49 -10.89
C CYS A 220 8.00 -22.94 -9.44
N TYR A 221 7.62 -23.78 -8.48
CA TYR A 221 7.55 -23.47 -7.05
C TYR A 221 8.49 -24.35 -6.20
N GLY A 222 9.45 -25.08 -6.79
CA GLY A 222 10.37 -25.95 -6.05
C GLY A 222 11.06 -25.21 -4.92
N SER A 223 11.00 -25.73 -3.69
CA SER A 223 11.57 -25.14 -2.46
C SER A 223 11.16 -23.68 -2.17
N MET A 224 10.05 -23.19 -2.74
CA MET A 224 9.68 -21.76 -2.69
C MET A 224 9.64 -21.21 -1.25
N PHE A 225 9.01 -21.95 -0.33
CA PHE A 225 8.84 -21.58 1.08
C PHE A 225 9.63 -22.46 2.03
N TYR A 226 10.70 -23.13 1.56
CA TYR A 226 11.52 -24.00 2.39
C TYR A 226 12.08 -23.22 3.60
N ASN A 227 11.89 -23.72 4.84
CA ASN A 227 12.28 -23.07 6.10
C ASN A 227 11.69 -21.66 6.33
N CYS A 228 10.51 -21.36 5.77
CA CYS A 228 9.71 -20.20 6.19
C CYS A 228 8.95 -20.57 7.50
N SER A 229 9.67 -20.64 8.62
CA SER A 229 9.17 -21.25 9.87
C SER A 229 7.99 -20.53 10.55
N LYS A 230 7.69 -19.32 10.13
CA LYS A 230 6.50 -18.55 10.58
C LYS A 230 5.35 -18.56 9.58
N LEU A 231 5.54 -19.15 8.39
CA LEU A 231 4.50 -19.16 7.35
C LEU A 231 3.29 -19.98 7.80
N GLN A 232 2.10 -19.35 7.81
CA GLN A 232 0.84 -19.94 8.29
C GLN A 232 -0.33 -19.77 7.30
N TYR A 233 -0.14 -19.06 6.18
CA TYR A 233 -1.16 -18.93 5.14
C TYR A 233 -0.58 -19.07 3.74
N ILE A 234 -1.19 -19.95 2.94
CA ILE A 234 -0.90 -20.12 1.51
C ILE A 234 -2.21 -20.16 0.73
N HIS A 235 -2.33 -19.31 -0.29
CA HIS A 235 -3.48 -19.27 -1.20
C HIS A 235 -3.02 -19.54 -2.63
N THR A 236 -3.63 -20.56 -3.26
CA THR A 236 -3.26 -21.05 -4.61
C THR A 236 -4.48 -21.18 -5.52
N ASN A 237 -4.25 -21.18 -6.83
CA ASN A 237 -5.30 -21.40 -7.83
C ASN A 237 -5.00 -22.54 -8.81
N PHE A 238 -3.88 -23.24 -8.65
CA PHE A 238 -3.51 -24.28 -9.62
C PHE A 238 -4.41 -25.52 -9.53
N SER A 239 -4.82 -26.02 -10.70
CA SER A 239 -5.57 -27.27 -10.87
C SER A 239 -4.65 -28.47 -11.11
N THR A 240 -3.39 -28.24 -11.53
CA THR A 240 -2.38 -29.27 -11.66
C THR A 240 -2.03 -29.84 -10.31
N THR A 241 -2.03 -31.16 -10.18
CA THR A 241 -1.65 -31.86 -8.95
C THR A 241 -0.18 -31.59 -8.59
N PRO A 242 0.12 -31.07 -7.38
CA PRO A 242 1.49 -30.89 -6.90
C PRO A 242 2.30 -32.19 -6.93
N SER A 243 3.60 -32.11 -7.19
CA SER A 243 4.51 -33.26 -7.22
C SER A 243 5.96 -32.81 -7.13
N ASP A 244 6.89 -33.77 -7.04
CA ASP A 244 8.35 -33.49 -7.11
C ASP A 244 8.77 -32.75 -8.38
N THR A 245 7.99 -32.86 -9.46
CA THR A 245 8.27 -32.15 -10.71
C THR A 245 8.03 -30.63 -10.57
N TYR A 246 7.07 -30.20 -9.77
CA TYR A 246 6.57 -28.81 -9.76
C TYR A 246 6.86 -28.07 -8.46
N THR A 247 6.64 -28.75 -7.33
CA THR A 247 6.61 -28.21 -5.97
C THR A 247 7.53 -28.93 -5.02
N LYS A 248 8.63 -29.52 -5.53
CA LYS A 248 9.58 -30.30 -4.74
C LYS A 248 9.98 -29.56 -3.46
N THR A 249 9.70 -30.14 -2.29
CA THR A 249 10.05 -29.62 -0.96
C THR A 249 9.60 -28.16 -0.70
N TRP A 250 8.57 -27.69 -1.40
CA TRP A 250 8.24 -26.26 -1.42
C TRP A 250 7.79 -25.69 -0.08
N VAL A 251 7.21 -26.52 0.82
CA VAL A 251 6.71 -26.14 2.15
C VAL A 251 7.41 -26.88 3.29
N THR A 252 8.62 -27.40 3.05
CA THR A 252 9.41 -28.04 4.11
C THR A 252 9.81 -27.02 5.17
N GLY A 253 9.56 -27.30 6.46
CA GLY A 253 9.97 -26.45 7.58
C GLY A 253 9.15 -25.15 7.72
N VAL A 254 7.91 -25.10 7.20
CA VAL A 254 6.92 -24.05 7.51
C VAL A 254 6.34 -24.26 8.93
N ALA A 255 5.51 -23.34 9.42
CA ALA A 255 4.85 -23.45 10.73
C ALA A 255 4.05 -24.76 10.84
N ALA A 256 3.96 -25.30 12.07
CA ALA A 256 3.25 -26.57 12.33
C ALA A 256 1.73 -26.46 12.13
N LYS A 257 1.14 -25.27 12.25
CA LYS A 257 -0.28 -24.98 12.04
C LYS A 257 -0.42 -23.84 11.02
N GLY A 258 -1.41 -23.91 10.16
CA GLY A 258 -1.71 -22.87 9.18
C GLY A 258 -2.99 -23.18 8.41
N VAL A 259 -3.32 -22.28 7.48
CA VAL A 259 -4.44 -22.42 6.55
C VAL A 259 -3.88 -22.55 5.13
N PHE A 260 -4.35 -23.57 4.44
CA PHE A 260 -4.08 -23.76 3.02
C PHE A 260 -5.39 -23.58 2.22
N ASP A 261 -5.41 -22.54 1.40
CA ASP A 261 -6.55 -22.25 0.55
C ASP A 261 -6.28 -22.70 -0.89
N LYS A 262 -6.96 -23.75 -1.33
CA LYS A 262 -6.90 -24.27 -2.70
C LYS A 262 -7.86 -23.58 -3.67
N ASN A 263 -8.56 -22.55 -3.22
CA ASN A 263 -9.58 -21.87 -4.03
C ASN A 263 -10.59 -22.86 -4.69
N GLY A 264 -11.06 -23.83 -3.90
CA GLY A 264 -12.02 -24.86 -4.37
C GLY A 264 -11.44 -25.96 -5.29
N LYS A 265 -10.12 -26.04 -5.46
CA LYS A 265 -9.49 -27.10 -6.26
C LYS A 265 -9.48 -28.45 -5.53
N THR A 266 -9.58 -29.54 -6.29
CA THR A 266 -9.86 -30.90 -5.78
C THR A 266 -8.63 -31.80 -5.64
N TRP A 267 -7.42 -31.35 -6.03
CA TRP A 267 -6.21 -32.15 -5.84
C TRP A 267 -5.95 -32.42 -4.33
N ASN A 268 -5.44 -33.63 -4.01
CA ASN A 268 -5.29 -34.09 -2.64
C ASN A 268 -3.86 -34.63 -2.42
N VAL A 269 -2.90 -33.70 -2.31
CA VAL A 269 -1.49 -34.01 -1.98
C VAL A 269 -1.13 -33.29 -0.69
N THR A 270 -0.66 -34.03 0.30
CA THR A 270 -0.21 -33.53 1.60
C THR A 270 1.29 -33.70 1.77
N GLY A 271 1.87 -33.05 2.79
CA GLY A 271 3.30 -33.09 3.10
C GLY A 271 4.11 -32.05 2.33
N VAL A 272 5.40 -32.29 2.21
CA VAL A 272 6.38 -31.29 1.74
C VAL A 272 6.18 -30.79 0.30
N ASN A 273 5.44 -31.52 -0.52
CA ASN A 273 5.16 -31.19 -1.91
C ASN A 273 3.72 -30.69 -2.15
N GLY A 274 2.87 -30.72 -1.15
CA GLY A 274 1.45 -30.35 -1.24
C GLY A 274 1.03 -29.42 -0.10
N VAL A 275 -0.09 -29.75 0.54
CA VAL A 275 -0.54 -29.07 1.76
C VAL A 275 0.36 -29.48 2.93
N PRO A 276 0.92 -28.56 3.70
CA PRO A 276 1.75 -28.91 4.85
C PRO A 276 1.01 -29.81 5.83
N THR A 277 1.70 -30.80 6.39
CA THR A 277 1.11 -31.66 7.41
C THR A 277 0.65 -30.86 8.63
N GLY A 278 -0.57 -31.07 9.08
CA GLY A 278 -1.16 -30.36 10.21
C GLY A 278 -1.81 -29.01 9.88
N TRP A 279 -1.79 -28.59 8.60
CA TRP A 279 -2.51 -27.39 8.17
C TRP A 279 -3.97 -27.70 7.83
N LEU A 280 -4.84 -26.71 8.06
CA LEU A 280 -6.27 -26.80 7.74
C LEU A 280 -6.51 -26.35 6.28
N GLU A 281 -7.23 -27.16 5.52
CA GLU A 281 -7.69 -26.81 4.18
C GLU A 281 -8.99 -26.02 4.29
N TYR A 282 -8.95 -24.71 4.09
CA TYR A 282 -10.12 -23.86 4.21
C TYR A 282 -10.02 -22.62 3.30
N SER A 283 -11.11 -22.28 2.61
CA SER A 283 -11.17 -21.12 1.71
C SER A 283 -11.97 -19.95 2.30
N GLY A 284 -12.64 -20.14 3.44
CA GLY A 284 -13.40 -19.10 4.15
C GLY A 284 -12.55 -18.24 5.08
N LEU A 285 -13.20 -17.40 5.87
CA LEU A 285 -12.55 -16.53 6.85
C LEU A 285 -11.82 -17.37 7.91
N ALA A 286 -10.56 -17.06 8.14
CA ALA A 286 -9.78 -17.63 9.23
C ALA A 286 -8.98 -16.55 9.96
N PHE A 287 -8.74 -16.76 11.26
CA PHE A 287 -7.85 -15.95 12.08
C PHE A 287 -6.60 -16.75 12.42
N ILE A 288 -5.43 -16.14 12.21
CA ILE A 288 -4.13 -16.64 12.66
C ILE A 288 -3.77 -15.85 13.91
N ILE A 289 -3.72 -16.49 15.05
CA ILE A 289 -3.48 -15.84 16.34
C ILE A 289 -2.00 -15.52 16.49
N THR A 290 -1.64 -14.25 16.47
CA THR A 290 -0.24 -13.79 16.57
C THR A 290 0.21 -13.60 18.03
N THR A 291 -0.73 -13.24 18.91
CA THR A 291 -0.50 -13.12 20.37
C THR A 291 -1.66 -13.74 21.12
N ALA A 292 -1.34 -14.56 22.13
CA ALA A 292 -2.34 -15.23 22.96
C ALA A 292 -3.32 -14.25 23.61
N GLY A 293 -4.57 -14.69 23.78
CA GLY A 293 -5.63 -13.89 24.37
C GLY A 293 -7.00 -14.42 24.03
N THR A 294 -8.02 -13.57 24.10
CA THR A 294 -9.40 -13.92 23.78
C THR A 294 -9.82 -13.31 22.44
N ILE A 295 -10.59 -14.06 21.66
CA ILE A 295 -11.47 -13.51 20.61
C ILE A 295 -12.87 -13.44 21.21
N THR A 296 -13.52 -12.29 21.05
CA THR A 296 -14.89 -12.08 21.53
C THR A 296 -15.86 -11.88 20.37
N TRP A 297 -17.08 -12.36 20.54
CA TRP A 297 -18.21 -12.06 19.67
C TRP A 297 -19.26 -11.28 20.46
N LYS A 298 -19.51 -10.02 20.09
CA LYS A 298 -20.28 -9.08 20.91
C LYS A 298 -21.36 -8.36 20.10
N LEU A 299 -22.52 -8.18 20.70
CA LEU A 299 -23.59 -7.29 20.22
C LEU A 299 -23.37 -5.88 20.78
N SER A 300 -23.37 -4.88 19.92
CA SER A 300 -23.09 -3.47 20.27
C SER A 300 -24.11 -2.86 21.23
N ASN A 301 -25.38 -3.27 21.13
CA ASN A 301 -26.48 -2.69 21.87
C ASN A 301 -27.60 -3.74 22.08
N ALA A 302 -28.26 -3.75 23.25
CA ALA A 302 -29.36 -4.68 23.60
C ALA A 302 -30.58 -4.56 22.68
N SER A 303 -30.78 -3.42 22.04
CA SER A 303 -31.84 -3.20 21.03
C SER A 303 -31.49 -3.77 19.64
N GLY A 304 -30.25 -4.25 19.43
CA GLY A 304 -29.82 -4.88 18.19
C GLY A 304 -30.27 -6.35 18.12
N THR A 305 -30.24 -6.90 16.89
CA THR A 305 -30.50 -8.31 16.65
C THR A 305 -29.24 -9.13 16.87
N ALA A 306 -29.26 -10.09 17.78
CA ALA A 306 -28.14 -11.02 17.98
C ALA A 306 -27.88 -11.85 16.72
N LYS A 307 -26.58 -12.06 16.41
CA LYS A 307 -26.09 -12.76 15.22
C LYS A 307 -25.24 -13.95 15.60
N THR A 308 -25.36 -15.03 14.84
CA THR A 308 -24.65 -16.28 15.10
C THR A 308 -23.51 -16.47 14.10
N VAL A 309 -22.35 -16.87 14.62
CA VAL A 309 -21.21 -17.37 13.82
C VAL A 309 -20.77 -18.71 14.40
N SER A 310 -20.13 -19.54 13.60
CA SER A 310 -19.53 -20.78 14.04
C SER A 310 -18.02 -20.75 13.83
N TYR A 311 -17.28 -21.32 14.77
CA TYR A 311 -15.83 -21.46 14.67
C TYR A 311 -15.37 -22.92 14.77
N SER A 312 -14.20 -23.20 14.20
CA SER A 312 -13.52 -24.48 14.29
C SER A 312 -12.01 -24.29 14.42
N THR A 313 -11.34 -25.16 15.18
CA THR A 313 -9.87 -25.22 15.30
C THR A 313 -9.29 -26.49 14.69
N ASP A 314 -10.13 -27.42 14.20
CA ASP A 314 -9.74 -28.70 13.60
C ASP A 314 -10.27 -28.89 12.16
N GLY A 315 -11.08 -27.94 11.66
CA GLY A 315 -11.70 -27.98 10.33
C GLY A 315 -12.90 -28.93 10.22
N SER A 316 -13.21 -29.71 11.25
CA SER A 316 -14.26 -30.73 11.25
C SER A 316 -15.37 -30.44 12.26
N THR A 317 -15.01 -30.07 13.48
CA THR A 317 -15.93 -29.77 14.59
C THR A 317 -16.24 -28.28 14.65
N TRP A 318 -17.50 -27.90 14.53
CA TRP A 318 -17.93 -26.49 14.52
C TRP A 318 -18.75 -26.17 15.77
N THR A 319 -18.38 -25.11 16.46
CA THR A 319 -19.09 -24.59 17.63
C THR A 319 -19.75 -23.26 17.27
N SER A 320 -21.08 -23.20 17.44
CA SER A 320 -21.84 -21.96 17.18
C SER A 320 -21.86 -21.07 18.42
N ILE A 321 -21.69 -19.77 18.19
CA ILE A 321 -21.79 -18.72 19.20
C ILE A 321 -22.69 -17.60 18.70
N THR A 322 -23.56 -17.11 19.58
CA THR A 322 -24.50 -16.01 19.30
C THR A 322 -24.06 -14.78 20.07
N SER A 323 -24.00 -13.62 19.38
CA SER A 323 -23.59 -12.36 19.99
C SER A 323 -24.53 -11.92 21.09
N ALA A 324 -23.99 -11.38 22.17
CA ALA A 324 -24.72 -10.80 23.27
C ALA A 324 -24.04 -9.50 23.72
N THR A 325 -24.74 -8.65 24.47
CA THR A 325 -24.15 -7.41 25.04
C THR A 325 -23.02 -7.71 26.01
N THR A 326 -23.13 -8.81 26.78
CA THR A 326 -21.97 -9.43 27.44
C THR A 326 -21.25 -10.30 26.41
N ALA A 327 -20.03 -9.94 26.05
CA ALA A 327 -19.29 -10.61 25.00
C ALA A 327 -19.09 -12.11 25.27
N VAL A 328 -19.36 -12.94 24.27
CA VAL A 328 -18.94 -14.35 24.28
C VAL A 328 -17.44 -14.38 24.01
N SER A 329 -16.65 -14.96 24.91
CA SER A 329 -15.19 -14.98 24.87
C SER A 329 -14.63 -16.38 24.68
N ILE A 330 -13.66 -16.55 23.79
CA ILE A 330 -12.96 -17.80 23.54
C ILE A 330 -11.46 -17.51 23.62
N SER A 331 -10.74 -18.31 24.41
CA SER A 331 -9.29 -18.15 24.61
C SER A 331 -8.50 -18.94 23.56
N PHE A 332 -7.44 -18.33 23.02
CA PHE A 332 -6.52 -18.93 22.06
C PHE A 332 -5.06 -18.66 22.44
N SER A 333 -4.17 -19.55 22.00
CA SER A 333 -2.72 -19.41 22.13
C SER A 333 -2.13 -18.80 20.87
N ALA A 334 -0.95 -18.18 20.99
CA ALA A 334 -0.20 -17.73 19.81
C ALA A 334 0.12 -18.92 18.89
N GLY A 335 -0.07 -18.73 17.58
CA GLY A 335 0.09 -19.76 16.56
C GLY A 335 -1.16 -20.62 16.33
N ASP A 336 -2.24 -20.44 17.10
CA ASP A 336 -3.51 -21.12 16.81
C ASP A 336 -4.14 -20.56 15.53
N VAL A 337 -4.88 -21.43 14.83
CA VAL A 337 -5.68 -21.09 13.67
C VAL A 337 -7.13 -21.33 13.98
N VAL A 338 -7.98 -20.37 13.67
CA VAL A 338 -9.43 -20.41 13.95
C VAL A 338 -10.20 -20.13 12.67
N LEU A 339 -10.98 -21.09 12.21
CA LEU A 339 -11.84 -20.97 11.03
C LEU A 339 -13.20 -20.41 11.44
N TRP A 340 -13.80 -19.58 10.60
CA TRP A 340 -15.09 -18.94 10.85
C TRP A 340 -16.05 -19.13 9.68
N LYS A 341 -17.31 -19.43 10.00
CA LYS A 341 -18.44 -19.44 9.06
C LYS A 341 -19.71 -18.91 9.70
N GLY A 342 -20.69 -18.58 8.89
CA GLY A 342 -22.00 -18.13 9.32
C GLY A 342 -23.07 -18.39 8.28
N GLU A 343 -24.33 -18.24 8.67
CA GLU A 343 -25.50 -18.41 7.81
C GLU A 343 -26.35 -17.12 7.75
N GLU A 344 -25.82 -16.03 8.29
CA GLU A 344 -26.47 -14.73 8.32
C GLU A 344 -26.42 -14.08 6.92
N THR A 345 -27.31 -13.12 6.68
CA THR A 345 -27.28 -12.29 5.47
C THR A 345 -26.66 -10.92 5.74
N GLN A 346 -26.54 -10.55 7.01
CA GLN A 346 -25.90 -9.31 7.48
C GLN A 346 -25.57 -9.40 8.98
N TYR A 347 -24.52 -8.70 9.42
CA TYR A 347 -24.09 -8.67 10.82
C TYR A 347 -24.44 -7.37 11.55
N ALA A 348 -25.07 -6.42 10.85
CA ALA A 348 -25.62 -5.22 11.44
C ALA A 348 -26.97 -4.87 10.79
N THR A 349 -27.82 -4.15 11.52
CA THR A 349 -29.07 -3.57 11.01
C THR A 349 -28.94 -2.05 10.84
N SER A 350 -27.94 -1.45 11.43
CA SER A 350 -27.55 -0.04 11.27
C SER A 350 -26.11 0.17 11.74
N SER A 351 -25.58 1.38 11.60
CA SER A 351 -24.27 1.75 12.16
C SER A 351 -24.21 1.72 13.72
N SER A 352 -25.36 1.65 14.40
CA SER A 352 -25.45 1.58 15.87
C SER A 352 -25.79 0.19 16.39
N TYR A 353 -26.34 -0.68 15.56
CA TYR A 353 -26.81 -2.02 15.93
C TYR A 353 -26.09 -3.08 15.10
N TYR A 354 -24.96 -3.57 15.60
CA TYR A 354 -24.08 -4.50 14.94
C TYR A 354 -23.52 -5.57 15.87
N SER A 355 -23.06 -6.67 15.30
CA SER A 355 -22.26 -7.69 15.97
C SER A 355 -20.83 -7.63 15.46
N SER A 356 -19.85 -7.69 16.37
CA SER A 356 -18.43 -7.50 16.02
C SER A 356 -17.51 -8.48 16.73
N PHE A 357 -16.41 -8.81 16.05
CA PHE A 357 -15.25 -9.44 16.66
C PHE A 357 -14.45 -8.41 17.47
N GLY A 358 -13.87 -8.87 18.60
CA GLY A 358 -13.02 -8.08 19.48
C GLY A 358 -12.18 -8.98 20.35
N GLY A 359 -11.78 -8.50 21.54
CA GLY A 359 -11.03 -9.29 22.53
C GLY A 359 -9.61 -8.79 22.75
N THR A 360 -8.77 -9.63 23.38
CA THR A 360 -7.40 -9.30 23.76
C THR A 360 -6.34 -9.96 22.89
N ALA A 361 -6.69 -11.00 22.13
CA ALA A 361 -5.78 -11.66 21.20
C ALA A 361 -5.47 -10.74 20.03
N TYR A 362 -4.20 -10.71 19.61
CA TYR A 362 -3.81 -10.13 18.32
C TYR A 362 -3.91 -11.21 17.25
N PHE A 363 -4.40 -10.86 16.06
CA PHE A 363 -4.61 -11.82 14.99
C PHE A 363 -4.51 -11.19 13.60
N ASP A 364 -4.19 -12.03 12.62
CA ASP A 364 -4.30 -11.73 11.19
C ASP A 364 -5.58 -12.37 10.64
N ALA A 365 -6.33 -11.66 9.81
CA ALA A 365 -7.53 -12.18 9.16
C ALA A 365 -7.23 -12.54 7.70
N VAL A 366 -7.50 -13.78 7.32
CA VAL A 366 -7.21 -14.32 5.98
C VAL A 366 -8.42 -15.05 5.39
N GLY A 367 -8.40 -15.31 4.09
CA GLY A 367 -9.42 -16.10 3.41
C GLY A 367 -10.65 -15.27 2.99
N ASN A 368 -11.72 -15.94 2.61
CA ASN A 368 -12.90 -15.31 2.03
C ASN A 368 -13.94 -14.96 3.11
N ILE A 369 -14.23 -13.66 3.28
CA ILE A 369 -15.22 -13.18 4.25
C ILE A 369 -16.65 -13.68 3.97
N MET A 370 -16.95 -14.05 2.71
CA MET A 370 -18.28 -14.52 2.33
C MET A 370 -18.67 -15.85 2.99
N SER A 371 -17.70 -16.56 3.61
CA SER A 371 -18.02 -17.72 4.48
C SER A 371 -18.93 -17.36 5.66
N LEU A 372 -18.91 -16.10 6.10
CA LEU A 372 -19.84 -15.60 7.12
C LEU A 372 -21.27 -15.42 6.58
N LEU A 373 -21.45 -15.24 5.28
CA LEU A 373 -22.74 -15.11 4.60
C LEU A 373 -23.09 -16.40 3.83
N ASN A 374 -22.82 -17.56 4.42
CA ASN A 374 -23.09 -18.87 3.83
C ASN A 374 -22.47 -19.06 2.43
N ASN A 375 -21.28 -18.50 2.18
CA ASN A 375 -20.61 -18.48 0.89
C ASN A 375 -21.46 -17.90 -0.25
N ALA A 376 -22.32 -16.92 0.03
CA ALA A 376 -23.09 -16.22 -0.98
C ALA A 376 -22.17 -15.64 -2.05
N SER A 377 -22.61 -15.64 -3.31
CA SER A 377 -21.81 -15.13 -4.45
C SER A 377 -21.70 -13.60 -4.48
N SER A 378 -22.59 -12.89 -3.78
CA SER A 378 -22.63 -11.43 -3.72
C SER A 378 -23.26 -10.92 -2.43
N ILE A 379 -22.97 -9.67 -2.07
CA ILE A 379 -23.65 -8.97 -0.98
C ILE A 379 -25.02 -8.48 -1.48
N THR A 380 -26.07 -8.82 -0.78
CA THR A 380 -27.46 -8.47 -1.12
C THR A 380 -28.15 -7.58 -0.09
N ASN A 381 -27.54 -7.39 1.09
CA ASN A 381 -28.14 -6.63 2.18
C ASN A 381 -27.29 -5.44 2.61
N GLN A 382 -27.97 -4.38 3.07
CA GLN A 382 -27.31 -3.25 3.72
C GLN A 382 -26.60 -3.72 5.00
N TYR A 383 -25.52 -3.02 5.37
CA TYR A 383 -24.78 -3.28 6.61
C TYR A 383 -24.22 -4.70 6.75
N ALA A 384 -24.03 -5.46 5.66
CA ALA A 384 -23.61 -6.87 5.68
C ALA A 384 -22.45 -7.13 6.65
N PHE A 385 -21.38 -6.33 6.57
CA PHE A 385 -20.19 -6.42 7.41
C PHE A 385 -19.91 -5.11 8.17
N CYS A 386 -20.93 -4.27 8.37
CA CYS A 386 -20.78 -3.01 9.09
C CYS A 386 -20.21 -3.26 10.48
N SER A 387 -19.14 -2.54 10.85
CA SER A 387 -18.45 -2.60 12.15
C SER A 387 -17.95 -3.99 12.55
N LEU A 388 -17.81 -4.95 11.63
CA LEU A 388 -17.51 -6.36 11.95
C LEU A 388 -16.23 -6.55 12.79
N PHE A 389 -15.16 -5.77 12.50
CA PHE A 389 -13.89 -5.78 13.22
C PHE A 389 -13.62 -4.51 14.03
N ARG A 390 -14.64 -3.65 14.20
CA ARG A 390 -14.47 -2.36 14.87
C ARG A 390 -13.80 -2.51 16.24
N ALA A 391 -12.72 -1.74 16.47
CA ALA A 391 -11.92 -1.73 17.69
C ALA A 391 -11.33 -3.10 18.08
N SER A 392 -11.20 -4.03 17.13
CA SER A 392 -10.49 -5.30 17.35
C SER A 392 -8.97 -5.12 17.31
N ARG A 393 -8.24 -6.16 17.75
CA ARG A 393 -6.77 -6.21 17.70
C ARG A 393 -6.25 -6.92 16.46
N ILE A 394 -6.95 -6.76 15.34
CA ILE A 394 -6.49 -7.26 14.05
C ILE A 394 -5.19 -6.55 13.66
N CYS A 395 -4.14 -7.31 13.24
CA CYS A 395 -2.84 -6.76 12.83
C CYS A 395 -2.71 -6.67 11.32
N SER A 396 -3.15 -7.70 10.60
CA SER A 396 -3.16 -7.74 9.13
C SER A 396 -4.49 -8.23 8.60
N ALA A 397 -4.92 -7.66 7.47
CA ALA A 397 -6.02 -8.14 6.66
C ALA A 397 -5.61 -8.29 5.19
N SER A 398 -4.29 -8.33 4.91
CA SER A 398 -3.72 -8.33 3.55
C SER A 398 -4.27 -9.45 2.66
N HIS A 399 -4.59 -10.62 3.23
CA HIS A 399 -5.13 -11.79 2.56
C HIS A 399 -6.61 -12.04 2.86
N LEU A 400 -7.30 -11.07 3.48
CA LEU A 400 -8.75 -11.10 3.62
C LEU A 400 -9.39 -10.72 2.28
N ARG A 401 -10.10 -11.65 1.67
CA ARG A 401 -10.77 -11.43 0.39
C ARG A 401 -12.18 -10.87 0.58
N LEU A 402 -12.39 -9.69 0.04
CA LEU A 402 -13.69 -9.03 -0.08
C LEU A 402 -14.26 -9.28 -1.48
N PRO A 403 -15.60 -9.43 -1.63
CA PRO A 403 -16.22 -9.59 -2.94
C PRO A 403 -16.15 -8.28 -3.76
N THR A 404 -16.25 -8.40 -5.09
CA THR A 404 -16.34 -7.26 -6.02
C THR A 404 -17.70 -6.54 -5.95
N SER A 405 -18.73 -7.20 -5.40
CA SER A 405 -20.05 -6.60 -5.21
C SER A 405 -20.09 -5.75 -3.94
N THR A 406 -20.72 -4.58 -4.02
CA THR A 406 -21.03 -3.75 -2.85
C THR A 406 -22.53 -3.51 -2.73
N TYR A 407 -22.97 -3.18 -1.52
CA TYR A 407 -24.31 -2.72 -1.19
C TYR A 407 -24.21 -1.54 -0.22
N SER A 408 -25.29 -0.75 -0.09
CA SER A 408 -25.24 0.44 0.78
C SER A 408 -24.81 0.09 2.19
N TYR A 409 -23.83 0.85 2.71
CA TYR A 409 -23.26 0.67 4.06
C TYR A 409 -22.62 -0.70 4.34
N CYS A 410 -22.36 -1.55 3.34
CA CYS A 410 -21.94 -2.95 3.57
C CYS A 410 -20.66 -3.08 4.39
N TYR A 411 -19.69 -2.18 4.23
CA TYR A 411 -18.43 -2.14 4.97
C TYR A 411 -18.28 -0.91 5.87
N ASN A 412 -19.39 -0.20 6.15
CA ASN A 412 -19.35 0.97 7.02
C ASN A 412 -18.64 0.65 8.33
N SER A 413 -17.58 1.42 8.66
CA SER A 413 -16.80 1.29 9.90
C SER A 413 -16.23 -0.12 10.16
N MET A 414 -16.02 -0.94 9.12
CA MET A 414 -15.65 -2.36 9.30
C MET A 414 -14.38 -2.54 10.11
N PHE A 415 -13.35 -1.72 9.88
CA PHE A 415 -12.08 -1.73 10.63
C PHE A 415 -11.88 -0.46 11.48
N ARG A 416 -12.95 0.31 11.69
CA ARG A 416 -12.83 1.55 12.47
C ARG A 416 -12.21 1.30 13.84
N ASP A 417 -11.27 2.15 14.24
CA ASP A 417 -10.55 2.10 15.52
C ASP A 417 -9.71 0.81 15.72
N CYS A 418 -9.35 0.09 14.63
CA CYS A 418 -8.40 -1.03 14.68
C CYS A 418 -6.98 -0.49 14.74
N ILE A 419 -6.56 -0.05 15.94
CA ILE A 419 -5.28 0.64 16.15
C ILE A 419 -4.04 -0.21 15.88
N SER A 420 -4.18 -1.54 15.80
CA SER A 420 -3.09 -2.47 15.50
C SER A 420 -3.00 -2.86 14.03
N LEU A 421 -3.96 -2.44 13.19
CA LEU A 421 -4.00 -2.80 11.78
C LEU A 421 -2.89 -2.09 11.01
N THR A 422 -1.92 -2.86 10.52
CA THR A 422 -0.79 -2.36 9.73
C THR A 422 -1.02 -2.49 8.22
N THR A 423 -1.81 -3.48 7.80
CA THR A 423 -2.04 -3.79 6.38
C THR A 423 -3.53 -4.04 6.12
N ALA A 424 -4.11 -3.23 5.24
CA ALA A 424 -5.51 -3.32 4.84
C ALA A 424 -5.74 -4.45 3.81
N PRO A 425 -6.99 -4.95 3.65
CA PRO A 425 -7.34 -5.85 2.56
C PRO A 425 -7.41 -5.11 1.22
N GLU A 426 -7.30 -5.83 0.10
CA GLU A 426 -7.64 -5.30 -1.22
C GLU A 426 -9.13 -4.92 -1.27
N LEU A 427 -9.44 -3.82 -1.97
CA LEU A 427 -10.81 -3.34 -2.20
C LEU A 427 -11.16 -3.49 -3.69
N PRO A 428 -11.59 -4.67 -4.14
CA PRO A 428 -11.67 -5.00 -5.56
C PRO A 428 -12.87 -4.40 -6.30
N ALA A 429 -13.81 -3.74 -5.58
CA ALA A 429 -15.03 -3.23 -6.17
C ALA A 429 -14.78 -1.98 -7.02
N THR A 430 -15.14 -2.04 -8.30
CA THR A 430 -15.15 -0.90 -9.22
C THR A 430 -16.49 -0.20 -9.30
N ASN A 431 -17.59 -0.90 -9.00
CA ASN A 431 -18.94 -0.36 -8.91
C ASN A 431 -19.33 -0.23 -7.45
N LEU A 432 -19.44 0.99 -6.97
CA LEU A 432 -19.70 1.29 -5.56
C LEU A 432 -21.19 1.50 -5.28
N ALA A 433 -21.62 1.15 -4.07
CA ALA A 433 -22.91 1.53 -3.51
C ALA A 433 -22.75 2.72 -2.55
N SER A 434 -23.83 3.46 -2.28
CA SER A 434 -23.80 4.61 -1.37
C SER A 434 -23.28 4.22 0.01
N SER A 435 -22.31 5.01 0.54
CA SER A 435 -21.70 4.82 1.86
C SER A 435 -21.09 3.43 2.08
N CYS A 436 -20.72 2.68 1.01
CA CYS A 436 -20.24 1.30 1.16
C CYS A 436 -18.96 1.19 1.99
N TYR A 437 -18.03 2.14 1.86
CA TYR A 437 -16.76 2.21 2.60
C TYR A 437 -16.69 3.37 3.60
N TYR A 438 -17.84 3.90 4.01
CA TYR A 438 -17.93 5.01 4.97
C TYR A 438 -17.16 4.68 6.27
N SER A 439 -16.19 5.52 6.66
CA SER A 439 -15.35 5.35 7.87
C SER A 439 -14.64 4.00 7.97
N MET A 440 -14.38 3.28 6.87
CA MET A 440 -13.93 1.88 6.92
C MET A 440 -12.66 1.69 7.75
N PHE A 441 -11.66 2.58 7.60
CA PHE A 441 -10.39 2.53 8.31
C PHE A 441 -10.18 3.71 9.28
N MET A 442 -11.24 4.45 9.60
CA MET A 442 -11.13 5.59 10.51
C MET A 442 -10.47 5.19 11.82
N GLY A 443 -9.41 5.90 12.24
CA GLY A 443 -8.71 5.64 13.50
C GLY A 443 -7.77 4.42 13.47
N CYS A 444 -7.43 3.87 12.29
CA CYS A 444 -6.40 2.84 12.16
C CYS A 444 -5.01 3.47 12.24
N THR A 445 -4.58 3.81 13.45
CA THR A 445 -3.37 4.62 13.69
C THR A 445 -2.05 3.93 13.34
N SER A 446 -2.03 2.60 13.15
CA SER A 446 -0.84 1.85 12.69
C SER A 446 -0.81 1.61 11.17
N LEU A 447 -1.86 2.00 10.44
CA LEU A 447 -1.92 1.80 8.99
C LEU A 447 -0.95 2.76 8.28
N THR A 448 0.07 2.23 7.62
CA THR A 448 1.11 3.04 6.94
C THR A 448 0.83 3.27 5.46
N THR A 449 0.11 2.36 4.82
CA THR A 449 -0.20 2.38 3.39
C THR A 449 -1.68 2.10 3.18
N ALA A 450 -2.35 2.94 2.39
CA ALA A 450 -3.74 2.72 2.02
C ALA A 450 -3.86 1.65 0.92
N PRO A 451 -4.99 0.87 0.87
CA PRO A 451 -5.27 -0.01 -0.25
C PRO A 451 -5.63 0.79 -1.50
N GLU A 452 -5.44 0.20 -2.69
CA GLU A 452 -5.89 0.79 -3.96
C GLU A 452 -7.40 1.01 -3.99
N LEU A 453 -7.83 2.10 -4.63
CA LEU A 453 -9.23 2.48 -4.82
C LEU A 453 -9.58 2.48 -6.33
N PRO A 454 -9.91 1.34 -6.93
CA PRO A 454 -9.98 1.19 -8.37
C PRO A 454 -11.19 1.86 -9.05
N SER A 455 -12.18 2.32 -8.27
CA SER A 455 -13.38 2.94 -8.83
C SER A 455 -13.10 4.30 -9.47
N ARG A 456 -13.61 4.51 -10.67
CA ARG A 456 -13.54 5.77 -11.43
C ARG A 456 -14.84 6.58 -11.40
N ILE A 457 -15.90 6.01 -10.83
CA ILE A 457 -17.22 6.64 -10.71
C ILE A 457 -17.61 6.65 -9.24
N MET A 458 -17.75 7.84 -8.70
CA MET A 458 -18.11 8.03 -7.31
C MET A 458 -19.63 8.04 -7.10
N VAL A 459 -20.05 7.55 -5.95
CA VAL A 459 -21.43 7.64 -5.45
C VAL A 459 -21.43 8.33 -4.09
N LYS A 460 -22.61 8.78 -3.66
CA LYS A 460 -22.76 9.55 -2.41
C LYS A 460 -22.09 8.88 -1.23
N ASN A 461 -21.22 9.63 -0.51
CA ASN A 461 -20.55 9.26 0.73
C ASN A 461 -19.68 7.95 0.64
N CYS A 462 -19.31 7.48 -0.56
CA CYS A 462 -18.69 6.14 -0.70
C CYS A 462 -17.39 5.98 0.07
N TYR A 463 -16.54 7.02 0.14
CA TYR A 463 -15.28 7.04 0.86
C TYR A 463 -15.23 8.12 1.96
N GLN A 464 -16.38 8.64 2.39
CA GLN A 464 -16.43 9.65 3.44
C GLN A 464 -15.81 9.12 4.74
N PHE A 465 -14.90 9.90 5.37
CA PHE A 465 -14.14 9.57 6.58
C PHE A 465 -13.22 8.34 6.47
N MET A 466 -12.93 7.83 5.28
CA MET A 466 -12.35 6.49 5.10
C MET A 466 -11.04 6.28 5.88
N PHE A 467 -10.10 7.22 5.81
CA PHE A 467 -8.80 7.17 6.49
C PHE A 467 -8.64 8.26 7.56
N MET A 468 -9.74 8.87 8.00
CA MET A 468 -9.70 9.91 9.02
C MET A 468 -8.96 9.41 10.28
N TYR A 469 -7.97 10.20 10.75
CA TYR A 469 -7.10 9.87 11.89
C TYR A 469 -6.20 8.63 11.71
N CYS A 470 -5.89 8.22 10.50
CA CYS A 470 -4.81 7.27 10.24
C CYS A 470 -3.45 7.98 10.35
N SER A 471 -3.00 8.23 11.58
CA SER A 471 -1.85 9.11 11.86
C SER A 471 -0.51 8.60 11.34
N SER A 472 -0.34 7.30 11.10
CA SER A 472 0.87 6.70 10.51
C SER A 472 0.82 6.59 8.98
N LEU A 473 -0.27 6.99 8.33
CA LEU A 473 -0.41 6.90 6.88
C LEU A 473 0.55 7.88 6.19
N THR A 474 1.53 7.35 5.46
CA THR A 474 2.56 8.14 4.76
C THR A 474 2.24 8.36 3.29
N THR A 475 1.50 7.44 2.68
CA THR A 475 1.17 7.44 1.24
C THR A 475 -0.34 7.27 1.05
N ALA A 476 -0.95 8.22 0.36
CA ALA A 476 -2.35 8.13 -0.04
C ALA A 476 -2.52 7.23 -1.28
N PRO A 477 -3.69 6.59 -1.47
CA PRO A 477 -3.99 5.86 -2.69
C PRO A 477 -4.25 6.83 -3.85
N GLU A 478 -4.10 6.36 -5.09
CA GLU A 478 -4.56 7.12 -6.26
C GLU A 478 -6.08 7.34 -6.22
N LEU A 479 -6.51 8.53 -6.66
CA LEU A 479 -7.94 8.91 -6.75
C LEU A 479 -8.29 9.26 -8.21
N PRO A 480 -8.43 8.26 -9.09
CA PRO A 480 -8.52 8.47 -10.54
C PRO A 480 -9.88 8.99 -11.03
N ALA A 481 -10.85 9.19 -10.14
CA ALA A 481 -12.20 9.56 -10.50
C ALA A 481 -12.30 11.00 -11.03
N LYS A 482 -12.88 11.16 -12.22
CA LYS A 482 -13.18 12.45 -12.85
C LYS A 482 -14.64 12.88 -12.67
N THR A 483 -15.53 11.95 -12.29
CA THR A 483 -16.94 12.20 -11.98
C THR A 483 -17.16 11.95 -10.50
N LEU A 484 -17.51 13.01 -9.79
CA LEU A 484 -17.67 13.00 -8.34
C LEU A 484 -19.15 13.01 -7.94
N ALA A 485 -19.42 12.57 -6.71
CA ALA A 485 -20.73 12.63 -6.08
C ALA A 485 -20.67 13.38 -4.75
N GLN A 486 -21.82 13.74 -4.21
CA GLN A 486 -21.92 14.45 -2.93
C GLN A 486 -21.13 13.74 -1.83
N SER A 487 -20.25 14.49 -1.15
CA SER A 487 -19.44 14.06 0.00
C SER A 487 -18.65 12.77 -0.24
N CYS A 488 -18.25 12.45 -1.49
CA CYS A 488 -17.59 11.17 -1.80
C CYS A 488 -16.23 11.01 -1.13
N TYR A 489 -15.47 12.09 -0.96
CA TYR A 489 -14.15 12.13 -0.29
C TYR A 489 -14.11 13.07 0.93
N ASP A 490 -15.27 13.47 1.44
CA ASP A 490 -15.38 14.36 2.58
C ASP A 490 -14.70 13.77 3.83
N TYR A 491 -13.81 14.54 4.49
CA TYR A 491 -12.96 14.13 5.62
C TYR A 491 -12.01 12.96 5.36
N MET A 492 -11.75 12.56 4.13
CA MET A 492 -11.11 11.27 3.81
C MET A 492 -9.76 11.07 4.50
N PHE A 493 -8.88 12.07 4.52
CA PHE A 493 -7.55 12.03 5.14
C PHE A 493 -7.39 12.97 6.34
N ARG A 494 -8.50 13.48 6.90
CA ARG A 494 -8.38 14.40 8.04
C ARG A 494 -7.56 13.78 9.17
N GLY A 495 -6.56 14.52 9.67
CA GLY A 495 -5.70 14.09 10.78
C GLY A 495 -4.72 12.97 10.43
N CYS A 496 -4.43 12.75 9.12
CA CYS A 496 -3.32 11.90 8.68
C CYS A 496 -2.00 12.68 8.82
N THR A 497 -1.51 12.78 10.05
CA THR A 497 -0.40 13.67 10.41
C THR A 497 0.96 13.28 9.81
N SER A 498 1.14 12.04 9.35
CA SER A 498 2.36 11.58 8.65
C SER A 498 2.29 11.70 7.12
N LEU A 499 1.14 12.12 6.56
CA LEU A 499 0.98 12.25 5.11
C LEU A 499 1.76 13.46 4.59
N THR A 500 2.77 13.23 3.73
CA THR A 500 3.65 14.28 3.20
C THR A 500 3.23 14.81 1.84
N THR A 501 2.57 13.96 1.04
CA THR A 501 2.15 14.26 -0.34
C THR A 501 0.70 13.85 -0.55
N ALA A 502 -0.10 14.74 -1.12
CA ALA A 502 -1.48 14.45 -1.49
C ALA A 502 -1.56 13.68 -2.82
N PRO A 503 -2.62 12.86 -3.04
CA PRO A 503 -2.87 12.22 -4.33
C PRO A 503 -3.37 13.24 -5.36
N GLU A 504 -3.22 12.95 -6.65
CA GLU A 504 -3.82 13.77 -7.72
C GLU A 504 -5.35 13.82 -7.63
N LEU A 505 -5.93 14.97 -7.95
CA LEU A 505 -7.38 15.23 -7.95
C LEU A 505 -7.84 15.70 -9.34
N PRO A 506 -8.03 14.81 -10.32
CA PRO A 506 -8.17 15.14 -11.73
C PRO A 506 -9.56 15.69 -12.13
N ALA A 507 -10.51 15.79 -11.21
CA ALA A 507 -11.88 16.21 -11.52
C ALA A 507 -11.96 17.72 -11.82
N LYS A 508 -12.54 18.08 -12.97
CA LYS A 508 -12.76 19.48 -13.40
C LYS A 508 -14.14 20.04 -13.05
N THR A 509 -15.09 19.16 -12.71
CA THR A 509 -16.45 19.52 -12.25
C THR A 509 -16.68 18.85 -10.90
N LEU A 510 -17.01 19.64 -9.90
CA LEU A 510 -17.14 19.19 -8.53
C LEU A 510 -18.60 18.98 -8.12
N ALA A 511 -18.81 18.09 -7.16
CA ALA A 511 -20.06 17.88 -6.47
C ALA A 511 -20.06 18.56 -5.09
N GLN A 512 -21.25 18.75 -4.51
CA GLN A 512 -21.39 19.34 -3.17
C GLN A 512 -20.53 18.60 -2.13
N SER A 513 -19.71 19.35 -1.37
CA SER A 513 -18.88 18.84 -0.28
C SER A 513 -17.94 17.68 -0.67
N CYS A 514 -17.60 17.50 -1.96
CA CYS A 514 -16.88 16.32 -2.42
C CYS A 514 -15.47 16.18 -1.83
N TYR A 515 -14.77 17.29 -1.56
CA TYR A 515 -13.45 17.36 -0.94
C TYR A 515 -13.43 18.16 0.38
N GLN A 516 -14.60 18.37 0.99
CA GLN A 516 -14.71 19.12 2.23
C GLN A 516 -13.89 18.44 3.34
N TYR A 517 -13.09 19.20 4.10
CA TYR A 517 -12.19 18.71 5.18
C TYR A 517 -11.18 17.64 4.76
N MET A 518 -10.92 17.42 3.46
CA MET A 518 -10.21 16.23 2.98
C MET A 518 -8.82 16.05 3.61
N PHE A 519 -8.03 17.12 3.74
CA PHE A 519 -6.69 17.11 4.32
C PHE A 519 -6.58 17.94 5.62
N GLN A 520 -7.71 18.24 6.27
CA GLN A 520 -7.67 19.01 7.51
C GLN A 520 -6.74 18.33 8.53
N ASP A 521 -5.88 19.13 9.21
CA ASP A 521 -4.92 18.67 10.22
C ASP A 521 -3.87 17.66 9.69
N CYS A 522 -3.59 17.63 8.37
CA CYS A 522 -2.44 16.91 7.78
C CYS A 522 -1.17 17.75 7.96
N THR A 523 -0.62 17.75 9.18
CA THR A 523 0.44 18.67 9.59
C THR A 523 1.78 18.48 8.88
N SER A 524 2.06 17.30 8.32
CA SER A 524 3.28 17.01 7.55
C SER A 524 3.12 17.24 6.03
N LEU A 525 1.94 17.66 5.56
CA LEU A 525 1.68 17.86 4.14
C LEU A 525 2.45 19.09 3.64
N THR A 526 3.46 18.87 2.79
CA THR A 526 4.32 19.94 2.24
C THR A 526 3.88 20.38 0.85
N THR A 527 3.25 19.48 0.09
CA THR A 527 2.82 19.71 -1.30
C THR A 527 1.34 19.40 -1.46
N ALA A 528 0.55 20.40 -1.83
CA ALA A 528 -0.85 20.22 -2.17
C ALA A 528 -0.99 19.59 -3.58
N PRO A 529 -2.13 18.89 -3.87
CA PRO A 529 -2.42 18.43 -5.22
C PRO A 529 -2.83 19.60 -6.10
N GLU A 530 -2.72 19.48 -7.41
CA GLU A 530 -3.37 20.40 -8.34
C GLU A 530 -4.88 20.36 -8.18
N LEU A 531 -5.54 21.51 -8.31
CA LEU A 531 -7.00 21.66 -8.24
C LEU A 531 -7.53 22.21 -9.56
N PRO A 532 -7.64 21.39 -10.63
CA PRO A 532 -7.94 21.84 -11.99
C PRO A 532 -9.39 22.22 -12.21
N ALA A 533 -10.24 22.20 -11.16
CA ALA A 533 -11.67 22.42 -11.29
C ALA A 533 -12.01 23.89 -11.50
N THR A 534 -12.72 24.16 -12.59
CA THR A 534 -13.31 25.47 -12.92
C THR A 534 -14.81 25.54 -12.60
N ASN A 535 -15.50 24.40 -12.49
CA ASN A 535 -16.90 24.31 -12.10
C ASN A 535 -17.01 23.83 -10.65
N LEU A 536 -17.24 24.76 -9.75
CA LEU A 536 -17.32 24.51 -8.31
C LEU A 536 -18.76 24.25 -7.87
N ALA A 537 -18.90 23.48 -6.79
CA ALA A 537 -20.16 23.26 -6.08
C ALA A 537 -20.09 23.79 -4.64
N SER A 538 -21.24 23.89 -3.97
CA SER A 538 -21.29 24.37 -2.58
C SER A 538 -20.38 23.53 -1.67
N SER A 539 -19.55 24.20 -0.85
CA SER A 539 -18.65 23.63 0.14
C SER A 539 -17.63 22.61 -0.41
N CYS A 540 -17.36 22.61 -1.74
CA CYS A 540 -16.58 21.56 -2.39
C CYS A 540 -15.14 21.45 -1.84
N TYR A 541 -14.51 22.56 -1.46
CA TYR A 541 -13.18 22.65 -0.85
C TYR A 541 -13.17 23.28 0.55
N SER A 542 -14.36 23.43 1.17
CA SER A 542 -14.44 24.02 2.52
C SER A 542 -13.56 23.24 3.50
N ASN A 543 -12.71 23.96 4.26
CA ASN A 543 -11.77 23.40 5.24
C ASN A 543 -10.73 22.39 4.68
N MET A 544 -10.50 22.34 3.36
CA MET A 544 -9.74 21.26 2.74
C MET A 544 -8.32 21.11 3.31
N PHE A 545 -7.61 22.20 3.53
CA PHE A 545 -6.24 22.24 4.06
C PHE A 545 -6.15 22.90 5.44
N ASN A 546 -7.27 23.09 6.14
CA ASN A 546 -7.27 23.70 7.48
C ASN A 546 -6.27 22.98 8.41
N GLY A 547 -5.33 23.72 9.01
CA GLY A 547 -4.31 23.15 9.91
C GLY A 547 -3.15 22.40 9.24
N CYS A 548 -2.97 22.50 7.91
CA CYS A 548 -1.80 21.97 7.22
C CYS A 548 -0.59 22.88 7.44
N THR A 549 0.03 22.78 8.61
CA THR A 549 1.06 23.73 9.07
C THR A 549 2.36 23.71 8.27
N SER A 550 2.68 22.63 7.56
CA SER A 550 3.88 22.50 6.71
C SER A 550 3.67 22.95 5.26
N LEU A 551 2.43 23.28 4.87
CA LEU A 551 2.12 23.70 3.49
C LEU A 551 2.62 25.12 3.26
N THR A 552 3.54 25.33 2.29
CA THR A 552 4.15 26.63 1.97
C THR A 552 3.47 27.35 0.80
N THR A 553 2.95 26.60 -0.16
CA THR A 553 2.34 27.12 -1.39
C THR A 553 0.98 26.48 -1.59
N ALA A 554 -0.06 27.28 -1.80
CA ALA A 554 -1.37 26.79 -2.19
C ALA A 554 -1.34 26.30 -3.65
N PRO A 555 -2.18 25.32 -4.02
CA PRO A 555 -2.43 25.02 -5.43
C PRO A 555 -3.09 26.23 -6.11
N GLU A 556 -2.95 26.33 -7.43
CA GLU A 556 -3.70 27.32 -8.19
C GLU A 556 -5.20 27.06 -8.06
N LEU A 557 -5.98 28.14 -7.89
CA LEU A 557 -7.44 28.11 -7.82
C LEU A 557 -8.01 28.73 -9.10
N PRO A 558 -8.18 27.95 -10.20
CA PRO A 558 -8.45 28.47 -11.54
C PRO A 558 -9.89 28.90 -11.77
N ALA A 559 -10.81 28.60 -10.85
CA ALA A 559 -12.23 28.94 -11.01
C ALA A 559 -12.44 30.46 -10.96
N THR A 560 -13.01 31.01 -12.04
CA THR A 560 -13.37 32.42 -12.14
C THR A 560 -14.69 32.74 -11.43
N THR A 561 -15.58 31.77 -11.31
CA THR A 561 -16.87 31.89 -10.61
C THR A 561 -16.88 30.97 -9.39
N LEU A 562 -17.14 31.54 -8.22
CA LEU A 562 -17.14 30.82 -6.95
C LEU A 562 -18.54 30.37 -6.55
N ALA A 563 -18.62 29.18 -5.94
CA ALA A 563 -19.85 28.65 -5.32
C ALA A 563 -19.92 28.99 -3.82
N SER A 564 -21.09 28.86 -3.22
CA SER A 564 -21.30 29.13 -1.79
C SER A 564 -20.38 28.25 -0.94
N TYR A 565 -19.65 28.86 0.01
CA TYR A 565 -18.75 28.22 0.95
C TYR A 565 -17.62 27.38 0.29
N CYS A 566 -17.34 27.55 -1.03
CA CYS A 566 -16.41 26.70 -1.75
C CYS A 566 -14.99 26.70 -1.19
N TYR A 567 -14.49 27.86 -0.72
CA TYR A 567 -13.17 28.03 -0.10
C TYR A 567 -13.25 28.45 1.38
N GLU A 568 -14.41 28.31 2.03
CA GLU A 568 -14.58 28.65 3.44
C GLU A 568 -13.55 27.89 4.30
N VAL A 569 -12.79 28.64 5.14
CA VAL A 569 -11.79 28.08 6.06
C VAL A 569 -10.71 27.20 5.38
N MET A 570 -10.54 27.31 4.05
CA MET A 570 -9.76 26.36 3.25
C MET A 570 -8.31 26.21 3.73
N PHE A 571 -7.63 27.30 4.02
CA PHE A 571 -6.23 27.35 4.48
C PHE A 571 -6.07 27.90 5.90
N TYR A 572 -7.13 27.90 6.69
CA TYR A 572 -7.09 28.38 8.08
C TYR A 572 -5.97 27.67 8.86
N GLY A 573 -5.09 28.42 9.52
CA GLY A 573 -4.02 27.84 10.32
C GLY A 573 -2.88 27.18 9.55
N CYS A 574 -2.78 27.39 8.23
CA CYS A 574 -1.61 26.98 7.44
C CYS A 574 -0.45 27.97 7.70
N THR A 575 0.19 27.86 8.86
CA THR A 575 1.13 28.87 9.37
C THR A 575 2.39 29.07 8.51
N SER A 576 2.73 28.13 7.64
CA SER A 576 3.84 28.26 6.68
C SER A 576 3.41 28.74 5.29
N LEU A 577 2.11 28.87 5.03
CA LEU A 577 1.58 29.24 3.71
C LEU A 577 1.88 30.72 3.41
N ASN A 578 2.64 30.97 2.35
CA ASN A 578 3.07 32.31 1.94
C ASN A 578 2.85 32.62 0.45
N LYS A 579 2.19 31.72 -0.32
CA LYS A 579 1.84 31.96 -1.72
C LYS A 579 0.47 31.38 -2.04
N VAL A 580 -0.41 32.21 -2.62
CA VAL A 580 -1.75 31.80 -3.08
C VAL A 580 -2.03 32.44 -4.43
N THR A 581 -2.50 31.64 -5.39
CA THR A 581 -3.01 32.09 -6.70
C THR A 581 -4.52 31.83 -6.77
N CYS A 582 -5.33 32.87 -6.96
CA CYS A 582 -6.80 32.75 -7.06
C CYS A 582 -7.32 33.58 -8.24
N LEU A 583 -7.89 32.91 -9.25
CA LEU A 583 -8.35 33.53 -10.49
C LEU A 583 -9.83 33.94 -10.47
N ALA A 584 -10.46 33.99 -9.29
CA ALA A 584 -11.83 34.45 -9.15
C ALA A 584 -11.99 35.90 -9.60
N THR A 585 -13.08 36.17 -10.35
CA THR A 585 -13.41 37.51 -10.85
C THR A 585 -14.44 38.26 -9.98
N SER A 586 -15.06 37.52 -9.06
CA SER A 586 -15.97 38.08 -8.05
C SER A 586 -15.98 37.19 -6.80
N TYR A 587 -16.32 37.75 -5.66
CA TYR A 587 -16.43 37.02 -4.40
C TYR A 587 -17.56 37.58 -3.54
N ASN A 588 -18.00 36.80 -2.56
CA ASN A 588 -18.67 37.30 -1.36
C ASN A 588 -18.09 36.61 -0.12
N ARG A 589 -18.33 37.17 1.07
CA ARG A 589 -17.71 36.69 2.33
C ARG A 589 -18.02 35.22 2.66
N TYR A 590 -19.15 34.69 2.19
CA TYR A 590 -19.54 33.30 2.45
C TYR A 590 -18.76 32.30 1.57
N MET A 591 -18.15 32.75 0.47
CA MET A 591 -17.33 31.90 -0.40
C MET A 591 -15.94 31.65 0.17
N VAL A 592 -15.38 32.65 0.90
CA VAL A 592 -13.99 32.71 1.38
C VAL A 592 -13.90 33.06 2.88
N ASN A 593 -14.93 32.74 3.68
CA ASN A 593 -14.96 33.07 5.10
C ASN A 593 -13.80 32.44 5.85
N TYR A 594 -12.97 33.25 6.53
CA TYR A 594 -11.75 32.84 7.26
C TYR A 594 -10.75 31.97 6.45
N TRP A 595 -10.75 32.04 5.11
CA TRP A 595 -9.99 31.10 4.27
C TRP A 595 -8.46 31.19 4.40
N LEU A 596 -7.92 32.38 4.69
CA LEU A 596 -6.50 32.66 4.90
C LEU A 596 -6.21 33.20 6.32
N TYR A 597 -7.02 32.83 7.30
CA TYR A 597 -6.77 33.25 8.69
C TYR A 597 -5.62 32.45 9.30
N ASN A 598 -4.69 33.16 9.98
CA ASN A 598 -3.53 32.55 10.64
C ASN A 598 -2.60 31.77 9.68
N VAL A 599 -2.35 32.33 8.51
CA VAL A 599 -1.28 31.92 7.57
C VAL A 599 0.02 32.68 7.86
N ALA A 600 1.09 32.51 7.06
CA ALA A 600 2.33 33.27 7.25
C ALA A 600 2.08 34.79 7.24
N SER A 601 2.79 35.53 8.06
CA SER A 601 2.62 36.98 8.22
C SER A 601 3.02 37.82 7.00
N THR A 602 3.82 37.22 6.09
CA THR A 602 4.23 37.82 4.81
C THR A 602 4.07 36.77 3.70
N GLY A 603 3.73 37.21 2.51
CA GLY A 603 3.53 36.30 1.37
C GLY A 603 3.12 37.03 0.10
N THR A 604 2.76 36.27 -0.93
CA THR A 604 2.32 36.80 -2.23
C THR A 604 0.93 36.25 -2.57
N PHE A 605 0.02 37.15 -2.85
CA PHE A 605 -1.31 36.84 -3.38
C PHE A 605 -1.40 37.20 -4.84
N ILE A 606 -1.58 36.21 -5.71
CA ILE A 606 -1.71 36.39 -7.16
C ILE A 606 -3.19 36.34 -7.51
N LYS A 607 -3.72 37.40 -8.11
CA LYS A 607 -5.15 37.55 -8.42
C LYS A 607 -5.41 37.72 -9.92
N ASN A 608 -6.64 37.41 -10.33
CA ASN A 608 -7.09 37.77 -11.68
C ASN A 608 -7.07 39.30 -11.87
N VAL A 609 -6.53 39.77 -13.00
CA VAL A 609 -6.41 41.21 -13.34
C VAL A 609 -7.76 41.94 -13.29
N SER A 610 -8.85 41.26 -13.66
CA SER A 610 -10.19 41.85 -13.63
C SER A 610 -10.78 41.99 -12.23
N MET A 611 -10.16 41.38 -11.22
CA MET A 611 -10.55 41.47 -9.81
C MET A 611 -9.94 42.71 -9.18
N THR A 612 -10.61 43.83 -9.27
CA THR A 612 -10.09 45.14 -8.84
C THR A 612 -10.07 45.36 -7.33
N SER A 613 -10.82 44.59 -6.54
CA SER A 613 -10.91 44.78 -5.09
C SER A 613 -11.11 43.47 -4.34
N TRP A 614 -10.03 42.89 -3.83
CA TRP A 614 -10.10 41.91 -2.76
C TRP A 614 -10.11 42.65 -1.41
N PRO A 615 -10.91 42.23 -0.41
CA PRO A 615 -10.83 42.80 0.93
C PRO A 615 -9.51 42.38 1.58
N SER A 616 -9.00 43.17 2.51
CA SER A 616 -7.95 42.77 3.43
C SER A 616 -8.52 42.07 4.66
N GLY A 617 -7.69 41.25 5.35
CA GLY A 617 -8.01 40.59 6.59
C GLY A 617 -8.47 39.13 6.44
N ALA A 618 -9.02 38.54 7.49
CA ALA A 618 -9.26 37.11 7.66
C ALA A 618 -10.11 36.42 6.57
N SER A 619 -11.03 37.13 5.95
CA SER A 619 -11.87 36.64 4.85
C SER A 619 -11.49 37.25 3.50
N GLY A 620 -10.27 37.73 3.36
CA GLY A 620 -9.72 38.33 2.16
C GLY A 620 -8.24 37.99 2.01
N ILE A 621 -7.44 38.99 1.60
CA ILE A 621 -5.98 38.89 1.53
C ILE A 621 -5.41 39.22 2.92
N PRO A 622 -4.48 38.41 3.48
CA PRO A 622 -3.86 38.73 4.77
C PRO A 622 -3.13 40.08 4.75
N GLU A 623 -3.17 40.80 5.87
CA GLU A 623 -2.40 42.04 6.02
C GLU A 623 -0.89 41.72 5.92
N GLY A 624 -0.15 42.53 5.15
CA GLY A 624 1.30 42.35 4.95
C GLY A 624 1.68 41.43 3.78
N TRP A 625 0.72 40.96 3.02
CA TRP A 625 1.00 40.21 1.78
C TRP A 625 1.06 41.15 0.56
N ASP A 626 2.03 40.86 -0.33
CA ASP A 626 2.13 41.52 -1.62
C ASP A 626 1.01 41.00 -2.57
N VAL A 627 0.37 41.92 -3.30
CA VAL A 627 -0.70 41.58 -4.25
C VAL A 627 -0.19 41.83 -5.67
N VAL A 628 -0.25 40.78 -6.50
CA VAL A 628 0.26 40.76 -7.87
C VAL A 628 -0.85 40.33 -8.82
N ASP A 629 -0.90 40.93 -10.01
CA ASP A 629 -1.79 40.47 -11.07
C ASP A 629 -1.25 39.18 -11.72
N TYR A 630 -2.16 38.28 -12.10
CA TYR A 630 -1.81 37.03 -12.80
C TYR A 630 -1.41 37.36 -14.25
N GLU A 631 -0.23 36.92 -14.66
CA GLU A 631 0.26 36.97 -16.04
C GLU A 631 0.18 35.56 -16.62
N GLU A 632 -0.56 35.36 -17.72
CA GLU A 632 -0.53 34.11 -18.47
C GLU A 632 0.85 33.96 -19.14
N GLU A 633 1.58 32.85 -18.84
CA GLU A 633 2.83 32.48 -19.49
C GLU A 633 2.63 31.97 -20.93
#